data_44d1145d3c0c859523d9fbc0a23b66e2
#
_entry.id   44d1145d3c0c859523d9fbc0a23b66e2
#
_cell.length_a   1.000
_cell.length_b   1.000
_cell.length_c   1.000
_cell.angle_alpha   90.00
_cell.angle_beta   90.00
_cell.angle_gamma   90.00
#
_symmetry.space_group_name_H-M   'P 1'
#
loop_
_entity.id
_entity.type
_entity.pdbx_description
1 polymer ?
#
loop_
_entity_poly.entity_id
_entity_poly.type
_entity_poly.pdbx_seq_one_letter_code
_entity_poly.pdbx_strand_id
1 'polypeptide(L)'
;MNDADSSILRRLPPRQHEGLTMNDPFDYSPHPLCQEAAGLAMPDIGRLMEGQSEGKMFGVLVVEPRQKEGASAELGFLVGYSGQIDGRSDWPGFVPAVFDYLQADGYFKQEEARITAINGEVDRLEQQPQRLQALQRLAEAREAAQREVDEMQRSVVEARERRRTVRAQRQLDADEESALVRESQFQKAELRRLKMRHAAAIEVLAVASEQFEEPIRRLKDERRRRSDALQRWLFEHFVMLNAEGRRRHLMDIFSETTLGVPPAGAGECCEPKLLQWAYAHGLRPLQMAMFWVGPSPKVEIRHEGRYYPACRGKCLPILRWMLGSTPAGDHPSERSVEVPILYEDDDMVAVDKPAGLLSLPGIAEKQSVWSIMAQRYADTAAPLMVHRLDQPTSGVLLMAKTKAAQRQLQRQFMAHEVRKRYVALLERESVGIEQLERLSHGAAAPDGPLLTIDLPLWGDPLNRPYRCVDAERGKAAVTKVQLLEPCGGRLRVALYPLTGRTHQLRVHCAHSLGLGNPILGDNLYGSVAASRLYLHAESISFDHPRTGKRMTISAPVPF
;
A
#
# COMPACT_ATOMS: atom_id res chain seq x y z
N MET A 1 -12.69 -19.75 -36.77
CA MET A 1 -11.41 -19.43 -36.13
C MET A 1 -10.36 -19.42 -37.22
N ASN A 2 -9.61 -18.34 -37.37
CA ASN A 2 -8.47 -18.27 -38.29
C ASN A 2 -7.32 -19.11 -37.73
N ASP A 3 -6.33 -19.52 -38.57
CA ASP A 3 -5.19 -20.35 -38.11
C ASP A 3 -4.42 -19.75 -36.92
N ALA A 4 -4.38 -18.43 -36.75
CA ALA A 4 -3.81 -17.74 -35.62
C ALA A 4 -4.62 -17.94 -34.31
N ASP A 5 -5.94 -18.03 -34.40
CA ASP A 5 -6.82 -18.25 -33.24
C ASP A 5 -6.72 -19.70 -32.71
N SER A 6 -6.43 -20.66 -33.58
CA SER A 6 -6.28 -22.07 -33.19
C SER A 6 -5.02 -22.34 -32.34
N SER A 7 -4.03 -21.45 -32.38
CA SER A 7 -2.80 -21.55 -31.57
C SER A 7 -2.96 -21.02 -30.15
N ILE A 8 -3.97 -20.17 -29.87
CA ILE A 8 -4.20 -19.53 -28.55
C ILE A 8 -5.01 -20.45 -27.64
N LEU A 9 -6.04 -21.12 -28.18
CA LEU A 9 -6.81 -22.10 -27.43
C LEU A 9 -6.06 -23.44 -27.41
N ARG A 10 -5.57 -23.83 -26.24
CA ARG A 10 -4.83 -25.07 -26.00
C ARG A 10 -5.73 -26.14 -25.40
N ARG A 11 -5.48 -27.41 -25.70
CA ARG A 11 -6.28 -28.51 -25.19
C ARG A 11 -5.78 -28.98 -23.81
N LEU A 12 -6.73 -29.30 -22.92
CA LEU A 12 -6.47 -30.05 -21.71
C LEU A 12 -6.74 -31.55 -21.94
N PRO A 13 -6.05 -32.45 -21.22
CA PRO A 13 -6.39 -33.87 -21.21
C PRO A 13 -7.87 -34.07 -20.84
N PRO A 14 -8.57 -35.02 -21.47
CA PRO A 14 -9.98 -35.30 -21.18
C PRO A 14 -10.20 -35.67 -19.71
N ARG A 15 -11.11 -34.96 -19.03
CA ARG A 15 -11.49 -35.22 -17.63
C ARG A 15 -12.96 -34.89 -17.40
N GLN A 16 -13.54 -35.53 -16.40
CA GLN A 16 -14.88 -35.16 -15.91
C GLN A 16 -14.80 -33.79 -15.24
N HIS A 17 -15.67 -32.87 -15.65
CA HIS A 17 -15.72 -31.47 -15.17
C HIS A 17 -17.15 -30.98 -14.96
N GLU A 18 -18.11 -31.90 -14.86
CA GLU A 18 -19.50 -31.55 -14.60
C GLU A 18 -19.64 -30.73 -13.30
N GLY A 19 -20.37 -29.61 -13.38
CA GLY A 19 -20.63 -28.72 -12.25
C GLY A 19 -19.54 -27.69 -11.96
N LEU A 20 -18.44 -27.62 -12.74
CA LEU A 20 -17.48 -26.54 -12.57
C LEU A 20 -18.06 -25.19 -13.01
N THR A 21 -17.91 -24.22 -12.12
CA THR A 21 -18.25 -22.80 -12.36
C THR A 21 -17.01 -21.94 -12.23
N MET A 22 -17.07 -20.69 -12.73
CA MET A 22 -15.99 -19.74 -12.60
C MET A 22 -15.68 -19.48 -11.12
N ASN A 23 -14.41 -19.63 -10.74
CA ASN A 23 -13.94 -19.31 -9.39
C ASN A 23 -13.89 -17.79 -9.17
N ASP A 24 -13.89 -17.39 -7.89
CA ASP A 24 -13.58 -16.01 -7.52
C ASP A 24 -12.11 -15.68 -7.79
N PRO A 25 -11.77 -14.75 -8.72
CA PRO A 25 -10.39 -14.41 -8.99
C PRO A 25 -9.69 -13.66 -7.86
N PHE A 26 -10.43 -13.21 -6.82
CA PHE A 26 -9.88 -12.40 -5.72
C PHE A 26 -9.65 -13.21 -4.43
N ASP A 27 -10.23 -14.40 -4.34
CA ASP A 27 -10.09 -15.28 -3.16
C ASP A 27 -10.24 -16.73 -3.60
N TYR A 28 -9.11 -17.39 -3.88
CA TYR A 28 -9.11 -18.77 -4.35
C TYR A 28 -7.84 -19.51 -3.97
N SER A 29 -7.98 -20.84 -3.89
CA SER A 29 -6.86 -21.76 -4.04
C SER A 29 -6.83 -22.25 -5.49
N PRO A 30 -5.67 -22.28 -6.18
CA PRO A 30 -5.62 -22.63 -7.59
C PRO A 30 -6.16 -24.05 -7.82
N HIS A 31 -7.16 -24.18 -8.69
CA HIS A 31 -7.77 -25.46 -9.02
C HIS A 31 -6.74 -26.38 -9.71
N PRO A 32 -6.76 -27.71 -9.51
CA PRO A 32 -5.82 -28.63 -10.15
C PRO A 32 -5.75 -28.50 -11.67
N LEU A 33 -6.86 -28.22 -12.35
CA LEU A 33 -6.88 -27.95 -13.79
C LEU A 33 -6.09 -26.70 -14.18
N CYS A 34 -6.11 -25.64 -13.34
CA CYS A 34 -5.30 -24.44 -13.58
C CYS A 34 -3.81 -24.73 -13.34
N GLN A 35 -3.48 -25.57 -12.34
CA GLN A 35 -2.09 -25.97 -12.09
C GLN A 35 -1.55 -26.82 -13.26
N GLU A 36 -2.35 -27.74 -13.78
CA GLU A 36 -2.01 -28.52 -14.97
C GLU A 36 -1.83 -27.64 -16.22
N ALA A 37 -2.79 -26.73 -16.47
CA ALA A 37 -2.72 -25.76 -17.57
C ALA A 37 -1.46 -24.88 -17.48
N ALA A 38 -1.11 -24.40 -16.28
CA ALA A 38 0.11 -23.64 -16.02
C ALA A 38 1.35 -24.48 -16.33
N GLY A 39 1.39 -25.73 -15.87
CA GLY A 39 2.48 -26.67 -16.16
C GLY A 39 2.68 -26.90 -17.66
N LEU A 40 1.59 -27.09 -18.41
CA LEU A 40 1.63 -27.25 -19.87
C LEU A 40 2.09 -25.97 -20.60
N ALA A 41 1.85 -24.79 -20.01
CA ALA A 41 2.25 -23.51 -20.59
C ALA A 41 3.71 -23.12 -20.26
N MET A 42 4.30 -23.66 -19.19
CA MET A 42 5.63 -23.26 -18.72
C MET A 42 6.75 -23.30 -19.75
N PRO A 43 6.84 -24.31 -20.67
CA PRO A 43 7.88 -24.30 -21.71
C PRO A 43 7.82 -23.08 -22.63
N ASP A 44 6.61 -22.62 -22.99
CA ASP A 44 6.42 -21.44 -23.84
C ASP A 44 6.66 -20.15 -23.07
N ILE A 45 6.21 -20.10 -21.80
CA ILE A 45 6.45 -18.98 -20.89
C ILE A 45 7.95 -18.83 -20.64
N GLY A 46 8.68 -19.94 -20.39
CA GLY A 46 10.13 -19.92 -20.17
C GLY A 46 10.88 -19.34 -21.37
N ARG A 47 10.51 -19.73 -22.60
CA ARG A 47 11.08 -19.16 -23.85
C ARG A 47 10.79 -17.67 -23.99
N LEU A 48 9.56 -17.25 -23.64
CA LEU A 48 9.16 -15.83 -23.72
C LEU A 48 9.88 -14.98 -22.65
N MET A 49 10.20 -15.56 -21.50
CA MET A 49 10.87 -14.88 -20.39
C MET A 49 12.40 -14.99 -20.43
N GLU A 50 12.96 -15.69 -21.39
CA GLU A 50 14.41 -15.82 -21.55
C GLU A 50 15.07 -14.46 -21.80
N GLY A 51 16.05 -14.10 -20.98
CA GLY A 51 16.75 -12.81 -21.06
C GLY A 51 16.00 -11.62 -20.45
N GLN A 52 14.79 -11.80 -19.92
CA GLN A 52 14.04 -10.72 -19.27
C GLN A 52 14.63 -10.38 -17.91
N SER A 53 14.89 -9.09 -17.67
CA SER A 53 15.40 -8.57 -16.39
C SER A 53 14.31 -8.41 -15.33
N GLU A 54 13.03 -8.42 -15.71
CA GLU A 54 11.87 -8.25 -14.85
C GLU A 54 10.92 -9.45 -14.97
N GLY A 55 10.42 -9.92 -13.83
CA GLY A 55 9.38 -10.94 -13.82
C GLY A 55 8.01 -10.40 -14.25
N LYS A 56 7.10 -11.30 -14.60
CA LYS A 56 5.74 -10.99 -15.07
C LYS A 56 4.69 -11.86 -14.39
N MET A 57 3.49 -11.29 -14.26
CA MET A 57 2.30 -12.04 -13.89
C MET A 57 1.72 -12.72 -15.12
N PHE A 58 1.65 -14.03 -15.10
CA PHE A 58 0.94 -14.85 -16.07
C PHE A 58 -0.38 -15.31 -15.50
N GLY A 59 -1.31 -15.67 -16.37
CA GLY A 59 -2.58 -16.25 -15.99
C GLY A 59 -2.97 -17.37 -16.94
N VAL A 60 -3.69 -18.34 -16.41
CA VAL A 60 -4.37 -19.39 -17.18
C VAL A 60 -5.86 -19.32 -16.92
N LEU A 61 -6.65 -19.57 -17.95
CA LEU A 61 -8.11 -19.65 -17.88
C LEU A 61 -8.55 -20.97 -18.52
N VAL A 62 -9.09 -21.86 -17.72
CA VAL A 62 -9.72 -23.10 -18.20
C VAL A 62 -11.09 -22.73 -18.75
N VAL A 63 -11.37 -23.19 -19.97
CA VAL A 63 -12.56 -22.85 -20.74
C VAL A 63 -13.18 -24.09 -21.37
N GLU A 64 -14.48 -24.03 -21.65
CA GLU A 64 -15.15 -24.96 -22.54
C GLU A 64 -15.88 -24.21 -23.66
N PRO A 65 -16.03 -24.79 -24.87
CA PRO A 65 -16.89 -24.23 -25.91
C PRO A 65 -18.35 -24.16 -25.42
N ARG A 66 -19.06 -23.06 -25.73
CA ARG A 66 -20.54 -23.01 -25.53
C ARG A 66 -21.15 -24.01 -26.50
N GLN A 67 -21.71 -25.09 -25.98
CA GLN A 67 -22.16 -26.26 -26.74
C GLN A 67 -23.22 -25.97 -27.80
N LYS A 68 -23.10 -26.65 -28.95
CA LYS A 68 -24.24 -27.18 -29.70
C LYS A 68 -24.63 -28.50 -29.06
N GLU A 69 -25.93 -28.70 -28.79
CA GLU A 69 -26.46 -29.89 -28.14
C GLU A 69 -25.83 -31.21 -28.65
N GLY A 70 -25.28 -32.04 -27.76
CA GLY A 70 -24.95 -33.43 -28.02
C GLY A 70 -23.46 -33.84 -28.07
N ALA A 71 -22.49 -32.96 -27.85
CA ALA A 71 -21.07 -33.34 -27.82
C ALA A 71 -20.48 -33.20 -26.39
N SER A 72 -19.71 -34.19 -25.95
CA SER A 72 -18.85 -34.07 -24.79
C SER A 72 -17.85 -32.92 -25.03
N ALA A 73 -17.96 -31.83 -24.27
CA ALA A 73 -17.12 -30.67 -24.47
C ALA A 73 -15.68 -30.96 -24.04
N GLU A 74 -14.75 -30.92 -24.99
CA GLU A 74 -13.32 -30.97 -24.68
C GLU A 74 -12.93 -29.69 -23.95
N LEU A 75 -12.29 -29.84 -22.79
CA LEU A 75 -11.71 -28.71 -22.04
C LEU A 75 -10.50 -28.14 -22.78
N GLY A 76 -10.48 -26.81 -22.82
CA GLY A 76 -9.32 -26.06 -23.28
C GLY A 76 -8.82 -25.10 -22.21
N PHE A 77 -7.71 -24.46 -22.48
CA PHE A 77 -7.21 -23.36 -21.65
C PHE A 77 -6.56 -22.28 -22.51
N LEU A 78 -6.59 -21.07 -21.94
CA LEU A 78 -5.97 -19.87 -22.48
C LEU A 78 -4.82 -19.47 -21.56
N VAL A 79 -3.79 -18.85 -22.14
CA VAL A 79 -2.65 -18.28 -21.43
C VAL A 79 -2.53 -16.81 -21.74
N GLY A 80 -2.34 -15.99 -20.72
CA GLY A 80 -2.14 -14.55 -20.86
C GLY A 80 -1.07 -14.03 -19.89
N TYR A 81 -0.60 -12.81 -20.12
CA TYR A 81 0.34 -12.11 -19.25
C TYR A 81 -0.08 -10.66 -19.07
N SER A 82 0.34 -10.06 -17.93
CA SER A 82 0.03 -8.67 -17.60
C SER A 82 0.99 -7.69 -18.28
N GLY A 83 0.43 -6.62 -18.85
CA GLY A 83 1.20 -5.58 -19.55
C GLY A 83 1.83 -6.09 -20.85
N GLN A 84 3.09 -5.74 -21.05
CA GLN A 84 3.88 -6.02 -22.25
C GLN A 84 5.14 -6.81 -21.90
N ILE A 85 5.66 -7.55 -22.87
CA ILE A 85 6.98 -8.20 -22.83
C ILE A 85 7.72 -7.74 -24.10
N ASP A 86 8.92 -7.17 -23.95
CA ASP A 86 9.70 -6.53 -25.03
C ASP A 86 8.91 -5.50 -25.84
N GLY A 87 8.08 -4.70 -25.17
CA GLY A 87 7.25 -3.67 -25.80
C GLY A 87 6.09 -4.21 -26.64
N ARG A 88 5.79 -5.52 -26.58
CA ARG A 88 4.71 -6.17 -27.33
C ARG A 88 3.65 -6.75 -26.38
N SER A 89 2.42 -6.76 -26.87
CA SER A 89 1.26 -7.31 -26.16
C SER A 89 0.59 -8.49 -26.89
N ASP A 90 1.18 -8.95 -28.00
CA ASP A 90 0.59 -9.89 -28.97
C ASP A 90 1.52 -11.07 -29.30
N TRP A 91 2.14 -11.69 -28.32
CA TRP A 91 3.01 -12.85 -28.56
C TRP A 91 2.20 -14.09 -29.02
N PRO A 92 2.68 -14.84 -30.03
CA PRO A 92 2.01 -16.05 -30.52
C PRO A 92 1.75 -17.07 -29.41
N GLY A 93 0.53 -17.65 -29.41
CA GLY A 93 0.11 -18.62 -28.40
C GLY A 93 -0.33 -18.04 -27.06
N PHE A 94 -0.31 -16.70 -26.92
CA PHE A 94 -0.83 -15.97 -25.76
C PHE A 94 -1.99 -15.07 -26.15
N VAL A 95 -2.91 -14.86 -25.21
CA VAL A 95 -4.03 -13.96 -25.42
C VAL A 95 -3.52 -12.53 -25.62
N PRO A 96 -3.92 -11.85 -26.71
CA PRO A 96 -3.46 -10.48 -27.00
C PRO A 96 -4.08 -9.46 -26.06
N ALA A 97 -3.63 -8.20 -26.15
CA ALA A 97 -4.23 -7.08 -25.45
C ALA A 97 -5.71 -6.90 -25.86
N VAL A 98 -6.53 -6.36 -24.95
CA VAL A 98 -7.93 -6.00 -25.25
C VAL A 98 -8.01 -4.94 -26.35
N PHE A 99 -7.06 -4.03 -26.37
CA PHE A 99 -6.89 -3.00 -27.38
C PHE A 99 -5.41 -2.85 -27.76
N ASP A 100 -5.10 -2.98 -29.04
CA ASP A 100 -3.74 -2.77 -29.56
C ASP A 100 -3.49 -1.27 -29.79
N TYR A 101 -2.89 -0.61 -28.81
CA TYR A 101 -2.52 0.81 -28.87
C TYR A 101 -1.04 1.04 -29.24
N LEU A 102 -0.28 -0.06 -29.51
CA LEU A 102 1.16 -0.01 -29.74
C LEU A 102 1.55 0.08 -31.22
N GLN A 103 0.59 0.23 -32.11
CA GLN A 103 0.85 0.40 -33.53
C GLN A 103 1.85 1.54 -33.77
N ALA A 104 2.89 1.27 -34.56
CA ALA A 104 4.04 2.17 -34.72
C ALA A 104 3.63 3.59 -35.17
N ASP A 105 2.64 3.70 -36.06
CA ASP A 105 2.10 4.96 -36.56
C ASP A 105 0.80 5.38 -35.86
N GLY A 106 0.44 4.69 -34.77
CA GLY A 106 -0.78 4.95 -34.01
C GLY A 106 -0.70 6.24 -33.17
N TYR A 107 -1.87 6.79 -32.87
CA TYR A 107 -2.00 8.02 -32.07
C TYR A 107 -1.24 7.95 -30.74
N PHE A 108 -1.30 6.81 -30.05
CA PHE A 108 -0.59 6.62 -28.77
C PHE A 108 0.91 6.83 -28.94
N LYS A 109 1.54 6.19 -29.90
CA LYS A 109 2.99 6.31 -30.15
C LYS A 109 3.42 7.69 -30.59
N GLN A 110 2.60 8.40 -31.36
CA GLN A 110 2.86 9.78 -31.76
C GLN A 110 2.81 10.73 -30.53
N GLU A 111 1.81 10.58 -29.65
CA GLU A 111 1.72 11.42 -28.45
C GLU A 111 2.79 11.06 -27.40
N GLU A 112 3.13 9.77 -27.26
CA GLU A 112 4.25 9.32 -26.41
C GLU A 112 5.58 9.97 -26.85
N ALA A 113 5.85 10.00 -28.16
CA ALA A 113 7.03 10.65 -28.70
C ALA A 113 7.04 12.17 -28.43
N ARG A 114 5.88 12.85 -28.54
CA ARG A 114 5.76 14.29 -28.21
C ARG A 114 6.02 14.54 -26.73
N ILE A 115 5.46 13.71 -25.85
CA ILE A 115 5.67 13.81 -24.40
C ILE A 115 7.15 13.59 -24.06
N THR A 116 7.80 12.62 -24.73
CA THR A 116 9.24 12.35 -24.56
C THR A 116 10.10 13.53 -25.02
N ALA A 117 9.73 14.16 -26.14
CA ALA A 117 10.43 15.37 -26.61
C ALA A 117 10.31 16.53 -25.61
N ILE A 118 9.14 16.73 -25.00
CA ILE A 118 8.95 17.73 -23.94
C ILE A 118 9.81 17.43 -22.72
N ASN A 119 9.92 16.14 -22.30
CA ASN A 119 10.82 15.76 -21.20
C ASN A 119 12.27 16.12 -21.49
N GLY A 120 12.77 15.79 -22.69
CA GLY A 120 14.13 16.14 -23.11
C GLY A 120 14.38 17.65 -23.11
N GLU A 121 13.38 18.44 -23.54
CA GLU A 121 13.50 19.91 -23.49
C GLU A 121 13.49 20.46 -22.07
N VAL A 122 12.65 19.92 -21.17
CA VAL A 122 12.65 20.28 -19.76
C VAL A 122 14.02 19.99 -19.12
N ASP A 123 14.56 18.78 -19.34
CA ASP A 123 15.86 18.39 -18.81
C ASP A 123 16.98 19.31 -19.31
N ARG A 124 16.93 19.69 -20.59
CA ARG A 124 17.87 20.63 -21.19
C ARG A 124 17.80 22.02 -20.56
N LEU A 125 16.58 22.52 -20.35
CA LEU A 125 16.36 23.83 -19.72
C LEU A 125 16.76 23.82 -18.23
N GLU A 126 16.47 22.75 -17.51
CA GLU A 126 16.83 22.61 -16.09
C GLU A 126 18.33 22.60 -15.87
N GLN A 127 19.11 22.09 -16.82
CA GLN A 127 20.58 22.00 -16.75
C GLN A 127 21.30 23.22 -17.33
N GLN A 128 20.59 24.25 -17.79
CA GLN A 128 21.22 25.45 -18.35
C GLN A 128 22.13 26.16 -17.31
N PRO A 129 23.40 26.41 -17.63
CA PRO A 129 24.34 27.07 -16.70
C PRO A 129 23.86 28.43 -16.20
N GLN A 130 23.20 29.22 -17.10
CA GLN A 130 22.67 30.54 -16.77
C GLN A 130 21.54 30.44 -15.72
N ARG A 131 20.67 29.45 -15.84
CA ARG A 131 19.61 29.16 -14.85
C ARG A 131 20.21 28.78 -13.50
N LEU A 132 21.13 27.81 -13.49
CA LEU A 132 21.78 27.37 -12.25
C LEU A 132 22.48 28.53 -11.53
N GLN A 133 23.18 29.40 -12.30
CA GLN A 133 23.84 30.58 -11.76
C GLN A 133 22.81 31.61 -11.20
N ALA A 134 21.68 31.83 -11.88
CA ALA A 134 20.63 32.73 -11.39
C ALA A 134 20.02 32.22 -10.08
N LEU A 135 19.70 30.93 -10.00
CA LEU A 135 19.18 30.30 -8.79
C LEU A 135 20.19 30.34 -7.64
N GLN A 136 21.45 30.11 -7.92
CA GLN A 136 22.52 30.19 -6.92
C GLN A 136 22.64 31.61 -6.35
N ARG A 137 22.68 32.63 -7.20
CA ARG A 137 22.71 34.04 -6.77
C ARG A 137 21.50 34.42 -5.91
N LEU A 138 20.32 33.95 -6.28
CA LEU A 138 19.10 34.16 -5.51
C LEU A 138 19.17 33.49 -4.14
N ALA A 139 19.67 32.25 -4.07
CA ALA A 139 19.85 31.52 -2.82
C ALA A 139 20.87 32.21 -1.91
N GLU A 140 22.03 32.60 -2.44
CA GLU A 140 23.08 33.32 -1.70
C GLU A 140 22.58 34.66 -1.15
N ALA A 141 21.78 35.42 -1.93
CA ALA A 141 21.19 36.68 -1.49
C ALA A 141 20.17 36.47 -0.36
N ARG A 142 19.35 35.43 -0.43
CA ARG A 142 18.41 35.08 0.63
C ARG A 142 19.11 34.69 1.92
N GLU A 143 20.16 33.87 1.84
CA GLU A 143 20.95 33.47 3.01
C GLU A 143 21.69 34.66 3.64
N ALA A 144 22.29 35.55 2.82
CA ALA A 144 22.93 36.75 3.32
C ALA A 144 21.94 37.68 4.02
N ALA A 145 20.77 37.92 3.40
CA ALA A 145 19.70 38.70 3.98
C ALA A 145 19.22 38.13 5.32
N GLN A 146 19.04 36.82 5.41
CA GLN A 146 18.63 36.17 6.65
C GLN A 146 19.67 36.35 7.75
N ARG A 147 20.94 36.14 7.45
CA ARG A 147 22.05 36.33 8.42
C ARG A 147 22.10 37.77 8.96
N GLU A 148 22.06 38.76 8.08
CA GLU A 148 22.16 40.18 8.48
C GLU A 148 20.91 40.62 9.29
N VAL A 149 19.71 40.17 8.89
CA VAL A 149 18.48 40.44 9.63
C VAL A 149 18.49 39.80 11.01
N ASP A 150 18.96 38.53 11.13
CA ASP A 150 19.04 37.82 12.41
C ASP A 150 20.06 38.48 13.35
N GLU A 151 21.20 38.94 12.82
CA GLU A 151 22.21 39.67 13.58
C GLU A 151 21.66 41.02 14.12
N MET A 152 21.01 41.79 13.26
CA MET A 152 20.39 43.05 13.65
C MET A 152 19.25 42.83 14.67
N GLN A 153 18.45 41.76 14.49
CA GLN A 153 17.40 41.42 15.46
C GLN A 153 17.99 41.09 16.84
N ARG A 154 19.09 40.30 16.88
CA ARG A 154 19.80 40.04 18.13
C ARG A 154 20.29 41.33 18.80
N SER A 155 20.93 42.22 18.04
CA SER A 155 21.38 43.52 18.54
C SER A 155 20.23 44.35 19.11
N VAL A 156 19.06 44.36 18.45
CA VAL A 156 17.85 45.08 18.95
C VAL A 156 17.35 44.45 20.26
N VAL A 157 17.36 43.12 20.38
CA VAL A 157 16.94 42.44 21.62
C VAL A 157 17.90 42.74 22.77
N GLU A 158 19.22 42.66 22.54
CA GLU A 158 20.25 42.98 23.53
C GLU A 158 20.15 44.43 24.00
N ALA A 159 19.95 45.38 23.07
CA ALA A 159 19.78 46.77 23.40
C ALA A 159 18.49 47.02 24.19
N ARG A 160 17.40 46.29 23.90
CA ARG A 160 16.17 46.32 24.68
C ARG A 160 16.39 45.87 26.13
N GLU A 161 17.11 44.76 26.32
CA GLU A 161 17.41 44.26 27.68
C GLU A 161 18.34 45.21 28.43
N ARG A 162 19.35 45.80 27.79
CA ARG A 162 20.18 46.85 28.39
C ARG A 162 19.34 48.05 28.88
N ARG A 163 18.44 48.58 28.03
CA ARG A 163 17.54 49.68 28.40
C ARG A 163 16.61 49.28 29.57
N ARG A 164 16.15 48.03 29.60
CA ARG A 164 15.34 47.52 30.72
C ARG A 164 16.13 47.47 32.04
N THR A 165 17.38 47.03 31.99
CA THR A 165 18.28 46.99 33.13
C THR A 165 18.56 48.39 33.66
N VAL A 166 18.89 49.35 32.79
CA VAL A 166 19.13 50.75 33.17
C VAL A 166 17.93 51.35 33.89
N ARG A 167 16.71 51.14 33.37
CA ARG A 167 15.45 51.62 34.01
C ARG A 167 15.18 50.97 35.37
N ALA A 168 15.64 49.74 35.55
CA ALA A 168 15.45 48.99 36.82
C ALA A 168 16.48 49.37 37.91
N GLN A 169 17.67 49.84 37.53
CA GLN A 169 18.77 50.13 38.46
C GLN A 169 18.72 51.53 39.06
N ARG A 170 18.12 52.54 38.36
CA ARG A 170 18.03 53.90 38.85
C ARG A 170 16.85 54.68 38.20
N GLN A 171 16.40 55.72 38.89
CA GLN A 171 15.45 56.66 38.34
C GLN A 171 16.15 57.53 37.29
N LEU A 172 15.57 57.64 36.08
CA LEU A 172 16.11 58.39 34.96
C LEU A 172 15.47 59.80 34.95
N ASP A 173 16.24 60.79 34.50
CA ASP A 173 15.66 62.08 34.18
C ASP A 173 14.96 62.10 32.82
N ALA A 174 14.25 63.20 32.49
CA ALA A 174 13.45 63.31 31.27
C ALA A 174 14.29 63.25 29.98
N ASP A 175 15.51 63.76 30.03
CA ASP A 175 16.43 63.77 28.86
C ASP A 175 17.01 62.37 28.62
N GLU A 176 17.39 61.67 29.68
CA GLU A 176 17.86 60.28 29.63
C GLU A 176 16.78 59.32 29.09
N GLU A 177 15.54 59.43 29.60
CA GLU A 177 14.42 58.59 29.10
C GLU A 177 14.14 58.88 27.62
N SER A 178 14.13 60.15 27.23
CA SER A 178 13.97 60.58 25.84
C SER A 178 15.09 60.03 24.93
N ALA A 179 16.33 59.96 25.42
CA ALA A 179 17.45 59.39 24.68
C ALA A 179 17.26 57.87 24.44
N LEU A 180 16.82 57.11 25.47
CA LEU A 180 16.54 55.65 25.32
C LEU A 180 15.38 55.37 24.37
N VAL A 181 14.36 56.24 24.35
CA VAL A 181 13.24 56.15 23.40
C VAL A 181 13.72 56.41 21.97
N ARG A 182 14.52 57.48 21.75
CA ARG A 182 15.10 57.78 20.42
C ARG A 182 15.98 56.63 19.92
N GLU A 183 16.84 56.04 20.77
CA GLU A 183 17.64 54.86 20.45
C GLU A 183 16.77 53.68 19.98
N SER A 184 15.69 53.40 20.73
CA SER A 184 14.76 52.30 20.39
C SER A 184 14.06 52.52 19.05
N GLN A 185 13.62 53.78 18.79
CA GLN A 185 12.99 54.15 17.51
C GLN A 185 13.94 54.05 16.35
N PHE A 186 15.19 54.51 16.54
CA PHE A 186 16.24 54.42 15.53
C PHE A 186 16.54 52.97 15.17
N GLN A 187 16.78 52.10 16.15
CA GLN A 187 17.07 50.69 15.91
C GLN A 187 15.92 49.98 15.18
N LYS A 188 14.68 50.23 15.54
CA LYS A 188 13.49 49.71 14.83
C LYS A 188 13.42 50.21 13.39
N ALA A 189 13.72 51.47 13.16
CA ALA A 189 13.75 52.06 11.83
C ALA A 189 14.86 51.43 10.96
N GLU A 190 16.06 51.24 11.52
CA GLU A 190 17.18 50.59 10.83
C GLU A 190 16.89 49.15 10.47
N LEU A 191 16.32 48.37 11.39
CA LEU A 191 15.88 47.00 11.10
C LEU A 191 14.85 46.97 9.95
N ARG A 192 13.91 47.90 9.95
CA ARG A 192 12.91 48.01 8.88
C ARG A 192 13.57 48.38 7.54
N ARG A 193 14.50 49.35 7.52
CA ARG A 193 15.24 49.73 6.32
C ARG A 193 16.07 48.58 5.77
N LEU A 194 16.75 47.81 6.65
CA LEU A 194 17.51 46.64 6.29
C LEU A 194 16.64 45.59 5.59
N LYS A 195 15.49 45.24 6.19
CA LYS A 195 14.52 44.30 5.60
C LYS A 195 14.02 44.76 4.24
N MET A 196 13.68 46.05 4.09
CA MET A 196 13.21 46.57 2.81
C MET A 196 14.29 46.54 1.73
N ARG A 197 15.55 46.88 2.07
CA ARG A 197 16.68 46.80 1.14
C ARG A 197 16.91 45.39 0.64
N HIS A 198 16.92 44.41 1.54
CA HIS A 198 17.08 43.01 1.17
C HIS A 198 15.89 42.50 0.35
N ALA A 199 14.68 42.83 0.72
CA ALA A 199 13.48 42.44 -0.03
C ALA A 199 13.54 42.96 -1.48
N ALA A 200 13.94 44.22 -1.69
CA ALA A 200 14.10 44.79 -3.02
C ALA A 200 15.21 44.09 -3.85
N ALA A 201 16.35 43.80 -3.22
CA ALA A 201 17.45 43.10 -3.90
C ALA A 201 17.08 41.65 -4.28
N ILE A 202 16.42 40.92 -3.38
CA ILE A 202 15.91 39.56 -3.63
C ILE A 202 14.85 39.56 -4.73
N GLU A 203 13.96 40.54 -4.77
CA GLU A 203 12.94 40.66 -5.79
C GLU A 203 13.53 40.80 -7.20
N VAL A 204 14.56 41.63 -7.36
CA VAL A 204 15.26 41.79 -8.64
C VAL A 204 15.86 40.46 -9.10
N LEU A 205 16.50 39.70 -8.20
CA LEU A 205 17.08 38.40 -8.52
C LEU A 205 16.01 37.33 -8.76
N ALA A 206 14.89 37.39 -8.04
CA ALA A 206 13.75 36.49 -8.23
C ALA A 206 13.11 36.69 -9.61
N VAL A 207 12.88 37.95 -10.02
CA VAL A 207 12.38 38.26 -11.37
C VAL A 207 13.37 37.80 -12.45
N ALA A 208 14.68 37.98 -12.24
CA ALA A 208 15.69 37.51 -13.17
C ALA A 208 15.76 35.99 -13.27
N SER A 209 15.44 35.25 -12.20
CA SER A 209 15.38 33.78 -12.23
C SER A 209 14.09 33.25 -12.86
N GLU A 210 12.99 33.96 -12.72
CA GLU A 210 11.67 33.56 -13.22
C GLU A 210 11.62 33.41 -14.75
N GLN A 211 12.42 34.18 -15.49
CA GLN A 211 12.55 34.01 -16.94
C GLN A 211 13.02 32.61 -17.38
N PHE A 212 13.75 31.90 -16.52
CA PHE A 212 14.17 30.53 -16.75
C PHE A 212 13.16 29.52 -16.23
N GLU A 213 12.47 29.81 -15.14
CA GLU A 213 11.50 28.88 -14.51
C GLU A 213 10.17 28.86 -15.24
N GLU A 214 9.72 29.98 -15.80
CA GLU A 214 8.43 30.06 -16.49
C GLU A 214 8.33 29.13 -17.71
N PRO A 215 9.31 29.07 -18.64
CA PRO A 215 9.30 28.10 -19.75
C PRO A 215 9.25 26.64 -19.28
N ILE A 216 10.00 26.31 -18.24
CA ILE A 216 10.04 24.97 -17.65
C ILE A 216 8.66 24.62 -17.08
N ARG A 217 8.03 25.52 -16.33
CA ARG A 217 6.71 25.35 -15.78
C ARG A 217 5.65 25.13 -16.88
N ARG A 218 5.68 25.95 -17.94
CA ARG A 218 4.78 25.80 -19.10
C ARG A 218 4.93 24.44 -19.76
N LEU A 219 6.16 23.99 -19.99
CA LEU A 219 6.42 22.66 -20.58
C LEU A 219 5.97 21.53 -19.66
N LYS A 220 6.18 21.62 -18.36
CA LYS A 220 5.69 20.65 -17.39
C LYS A 220 4.16 20.59 -17.36
N ASP A 221 3.49 21.73 -17.45
CA ASP A 221 2.02 21.80 -17.52
C ASP A 221 1.50 21.25 -18.85
N GLU A 222 2.17 21.52 -19.97
CA GLU A 222 1.83 20.94 -21.26
C GLU A 222 1.99 19.42 -21.25
N ARG A 223 3.13 18.93 -20.75
CA ARG A 223 3.39 17.50 -20.58
C ARG A 223 2.27 16.83 -19.80
N ARG A 224 1.91 17.41 -18.65
CA ARG A 224 0.84 16.88 -17.79
C ARG A 224 -0.48 16.80 -18.55
N ARG A 225 -0.89 17.87 -19.21
CA ARG A 225 -2.15 17.90 -19.99
C ARG A 225 -2.15 16.84 -21.10
N ARG A 226 -1.01 16.68 -21.83
CA ARG A 226 -0.89 15.66 -22.88
C ARG A 226 -0.95 14.24 -22.30
N SER A 227 -0.26 13.98 -21.18
CA SER A 227 -0.30 12.69 -20.50
C SER A 227 -1.71 12.34 -20.02
N ASP A 228 -2.40 13.28 -19.40
CA ASP A 228 -3.79 13.11 -18.94
C ASP A 228 -4.75 12.86 -20.11
N ALA A 229 -4.57 13.58 -21.24
CA ALA A 229 -5.37 13.39 -22.44
C ALA A 229 -5.11 12.04 -23.11
N LEU A 230 -3.84 11.64 -23.20
CA LEU A 230 -3.45 10.35 -23.77
C LEU A 230 -3.99 9.18 -22.93
N GLN A 231 -3.92 9.30 -21.61
CA GLN A 231 -4.47 8.28 -20.70
C GLN A 231 -5.99 8.17 -20.82
N ARG A 232 -6.69 9.30 -20.92
CA ARG A 232 -8.14 9.31 -21.13
C ARG A 232 -8.51 8.66 -22.46
N TRP A 233 -7.82 9.07 -23.54
CA TRP A 233 -8.01 8.49 -24.88
C TRP A 233 -7.82 6.96 -24.85
N LEU A 234 -6.76 6.47 -24.17
CA LEU A 234 -6.51 5.05 -24.03
C LEU A 234 -7.69 4.34 -23.36
N PHE A 235 -8.19 4.85 -22.23
CA PHE A 235 -9.29 4.24 -21.51
C PHE A 235 -10.63 4.29 -22.25
N GLU A 236 -10.86 5.28 -23.09
CA GLU A 236 -12.02 5.37 -23.96
C GLU A 236 -12.00 4.32 -25.08
N HIS A 237 -10.81 3.82 -25.46
CA HIS A 237 -10.65 2.78 -26.46
C HIS A 237 -10.61 1.35 -25.89
N PHE A 238 -10.45 1.20 -24.57
CA PHE A 238 -10.60 -0.11 -23.94
C PHE A 238 -12.08 -0.46 -23.76
N VAL A 239 -12.60 -1.29 -24.66
CA VAL A 239 -13.99 -1.78 -24.62
C VAL A 239 -14.00 -3.20 -24.07
N MET A 240 -14.51 -3.36 -22.85
CA MET A 240 -14.64 -4.65 -22.18
C MET A 240 -15.92 -5.35 -22.63
N LEU A 241 -15.86 -6.69 -22.70
CA LEU A 241 -16.98 -7.58 -23.00
C LEU A 241 -17.32 -8.39 -21.74
N ASN A 242 -18.59 -8.48 -21.38
CA ASN A 242 -19.02 -9.27 -20.23
C ASN A 242 -19.59 -10.64 -20.61
N ALA A 243 -19.88 -11.47 -19.59
CA ALA A 243 -20.45 -12.82 -19.77
C ALA A 243 -21.80 -12.84 -20.52
N GLU A 244 -22.53 -11.74 -20.53
CA GLU A 244 -23.83 -11.57 -21.21
C GLU A 244 -23.70 -11.01 -22.62
N GLY A 245 -22.46 -10.77 -23.10
CA GLY A 245 -22.19 -10.20 -24.43
C GLY A 245 -22.35 -8.69 -24.52
N ARG A 246 -22.54 -7.98 -23.39
CA ARG A 246 -22.59 -6.51 -23.37
C ARG A 246 -21.18 -5.92 -23.42
N ARG A 247 -21.07 -4.74 -24.06
CA ARG A 247 -19.81 -4.00 -24.19
C ARG A 247 -19.85 -2.72 -23.37
N ARG A 248 -18.72 -2.36 -22.73
CA ARG A 248 -18.59 -1.14 -21.93
C ARG A 248 -17.17 -0.62 -21.95
N HIS A 249 -17.01 0.70 -22.01
CA HIS A 249 -15.70 1.33 -21.92
C HIS A 249 -15.17 1.31 -20.47
N LEU A 250 -13.85 1.31 -20.31
CA LEU A 250 -13.24 1.38 -18.96
C LEU A 250 -13.65 2.62 -18.20
N MET A 251 -13.74 3.77 -18.86
CA MET A 251 -14.21 5.01 -18.24
C MET A 251 -15.60 4.85 -17.60
N ASP A 252 -16.54 4.21 -18.32
CA ASP A 252 -17.90 3.99 -17.81
C ASP A 252 -17.93 3.04 -16.63
N ILE A 253 -17.11 1.97 -16.66
CA ILE A 253 -17.00 1.01 -15.54
C ILE A 253 -16.49 1.72 -14.28
N PHE A 254 -15.48 2.58 -14.43
CA PHE A 254 -14.88 3.25 -13.27
C PHE A 254 -15.65 4.47 -12.80
N SER A 255 -16.45 5.11 -13.65
CA SER A 255 -17.30 6.24 -13.25
C SER A 255 -18.31 5.89 -12.15
N GLU A 256 -18.71 4.62 -12.06
CA GLU A 256 -19.59 4.08 -11.03
C GLU A 256 -18.84 3.70 -9.73
N THR A 257 -17.53 3.84 -9.70
CA THR A 257 -16.69 3.53 -8.54
C THR A 257 -16.27 4.77 -7.77
N THR A 258 -15.79 4.59 -6.55
CA THR A 258 -15.21 5.70 -5.76
C THR A 258 -13.94 6.29 -6.37
N LEU A 259 -13.32 5.63 -7.35
CA LEU A 259 -12.14 6.13 -8.06
C LEU A 259 -12.52 7.15 -9.15
N GLY A 260 -13.72 7.01 -9.74
CA GLY A 260 -14.21 7.88 -10.82
C GLY A 260 -13.46 7.76 -12.15
N VAL A 261 -12.16 7.43 -12.10
CA VAL A 261 -11.27 7.31 -13.27
C VAL A 261 -10.43 6.04 -13.14
N PRO A 262 -10.21 5.27 -14.23
CA PRO A 262 -9.33 4.11 -14.19
C PRO A 262 -7.90 4.48 -13.78
N PRO A 263 -7.25 3.72 -12.89
CA PRO A 263 -5.82 3.91 -12.62
C PRO A 263 -4.96 3.45 -13.80
N ALA A 264 -3.75 3.98 -13.92
CA ALA A 264 -2.81 3.64 -15.00
C ALA A 264 -2.59 2.12 -15.11
N GLY A 265 -2.64 1.57 -16.33
CA GLY A 265 -2.54 0.13 -16.64
C GLY A 265 -3.79 -0.68 -16.25
N ALA A 266 -4.95 -0.05 -16.01
CA ALA A 266 -6.23 -0.74 -15.90
C ALA A 266 -6.59 -1.37 -17.25
N GLY A 267 -7.07 -2.62 -17.24
CA GLY A 267 -7.40 -3.38 -18.46
C GLY A 267 -6.23 -4.17 -19.06
N GLU A 268 -4.99 -3.91 -18.65
CA GLU A 268 -3.80 -4.60 -19.17
C GLU A 268 -3.38 -5.84 -18.36
N CYS A 269 -4.05 -6.14 -17.27
CA CYS A 269 -3.80 -7.36 -16.49
C CYS A 269 -4.20 -8.61 -17.29
N CYS A 270 -3.62 -9.75 -16.94
CA CYS A 270 -3.89 -11.01 -17.65
C CYS A 270 -5.36 -11.44 -17.53
N GLU A 271 -6.03 -11.19 -16.41
CA GLU A 271 -7.38 -11.62 -16.13
C GLU A 271 -8.41 -11.00 -17.08
N PRO A 272 -8.48 -9.66 -17.25
CA PRO A 272 -9.36 -9.05 -18.23
C PRO A 272 -9.09 -9.51 -19.67
N LYS A 273 -7.83 -9.69 -20.07
CA LYS A 273 -7.46 -10.18 -21.39
C LYS A 273 -8.00 -11.59 -21.65
N LEU A 274 -7.82 -12.49 -20.68
CA LEU A 274 -8.28 -13.88 -20.75
C LEU A 274 -9.80 -13.96 -20.88
N LEU A 275 -10.55 -13.23 -20.06
CA LEU A 275 -12.01 -13.19 -20.14
C LEU A 275 -12.50 -12.53 -21.44
N GLN A 276 -11.88 -11.42 -21.86
CA GLN A 276 -12.20 -10.73 -23.10
C GLN A 276 -12.11 -11.68 -24.30
N TRP A 277 -11.00 -12.41 -24.39
CA TRP A 277 -10.78 -13.36 -25.49
C TRP A 277 -11.77 -14.53 -25.42
N ALA A 278 -11.99 -15.09 -24.24
CA ALA A 278 -12.95 -16.19 -24.04
C ALA A 278 -14.37 -15.78 -24.49
N TYR A 279 -14.86 -14.64 -24.04
CA TYR A 279 -16.20 -14.16 -24.41
C TYR A 279 -16.31 -13.81 -25.88
N ALA A 280 -15.28 -13.18 -26.48
CA ALA A 280 -15.25 -12.84 -27.90
C ALA A 280 -15.30 -14.08 -28.80
N HIS A 281 -14.79 -15.23 -28.32
CA HIS A 281 -14.76 -16.49 -29.08
C HIS A 281 -15.84 -17.50 -28.64
N GLY A 282 -16.82 -17.05 -27.84
CA GLY A 282 -17.95 -17.90 -27.44
C GLY A 282 -17.57 -19.03 -26.49
N LEU A 283 -16.49 -18.87 -25.71
CA LEU A 283 -16.06 -19.83 -24.71
C LEU A 283 -16.69 -19.52 -23.33
N ARG A 284 -16.94 -20.55 -22.55
CA ARG A 284 -17.39 -20.45 -21.16
C ARG A 284 -16.19 -20.56 -20.21
N PRO A 285 -15.85 -19.52 -19.44
CA PRO A 285 -14.86 -19.60 -18.38
C PRO A 285 -15.27 -20.55 -17.26
N LEU A 286 -14.34 -21.39 -16.79
CA LEU A 286 -14.57 -22.35 -15.71
C LEU A 286 -13.68 -22.08 -14.49
N GLN A 287 -12.37 -21.96 -14.68
CA GLN A 287 -11.42 -21.74 -13.59
C GLN A 287 -10.27 -20.86 -14.06
N MET A 288 -9.86 -19.92 -13.23
CA MET A 288 -8.75 -19.01 -13.51
C MET A 288 -7.70 -19.05 -12.39
N ALA A 289 -6.44 -18.97 -12.75
CA ALA A 289 -5.36 -18.78 -11.78
C ALA A 289 -4.25 -17.92 -12.36
N MET A 290 -3.66 -17.07 -11.53
CA MET A 290 -2.54 -16.19 -11.88
C MET A 290 -1.32 -16.57 -11.07
N PHE A 291 -0.14 -16.54 -11.69
CA PHE A 291 1.13 -16.91 -11.07
C PHE A 291 2.27 -16.04 -11.60
N TRP A 292 3.32 -15.92 -10.78
CA TRP A 292 4.47 -15.09 -11.10
C TRP A 292 5.58 -15.91 -11.75
N VAL A 293 6.24 -15.36 -12.78
CA VAL A 293 7.41 -15.96 -13.44
C VAL A 293 8.53 -14.92 -13.57
N GLY A 294 9.74 -15.30 -13.16
CA GLY A 294 10.93 -14.48 -13.21
C GLY A 294 11.21 -13.66 -11.95
N PRO A 295 12.19 -12.74 -12.01
CA PRO A 295 12.66 -11.97 -10.86
C PRO A 295 11.55 -11.15 -10.20
N SER A 296 11.63 -10.98 -8.87
CA SER A 296 10.69 -10.18 -8.10
C SER A 296 10.80 -8.70 -8.43
N PRO A 297 9.68 -7.97 -8.59
CA PRO A 297 9.72 -6.52 -8.77
C PRO A 297 10.17 -5.83 -7.47
N LYS A 298 10.80 -4.64 -7.61
CA LYS A 298 11.33 -3.87 -6.47
C LYS A 298 10.25 -3.35 -5.51
N VAL A 299 9.04 -3.16 -6.00
CA VAL A 299 7.95 -2.50 -5.24
C VAL A 299 7.10 -3.50 -4.45
N GLU A 300 6.93 -4.70 -4.98
CA GLU A 300 6.11 -5.76 -4.36
C GLU A 300 6.78 -7.11 -4.59
N ILE A 301 7.16 -7.81 -3.53
CA ILE A 301 7.85 -9.08 -3.67
C ILE A 301 6.89 -10.15 -4.19
N ARG A 302 7.27 -10.75 -5.31
CA ARG A 302 6.63 -11.89 -5.94
C ARG A 302 7.63 -13.04 -6.02
N HIS A 303 7.15 -14.25 -5.78
CA HIS A 303 7.98 -15.45 -5.86
C HIS A 303 7.61 -16.26 -7.11
N GLU A 304 8.62 -16.70 -7.81
CA GLU A 304 8.46 -17.55 -9.00
C GLU A 304 7.61 -18.79 -8.70
N GLY A 305 6.68 -19.11 -9.58
CA GLY A 305 5.76 -20.22 -9.47
C GLY A 305 4.65 -20.07 -8.43
N ARG A 306 4.64 -19.01 -7.60
CA ARG A 306 3.55 -18.79 -6.64
C ARG A 306 2.33 -18.17 -7.33
N TYR A 307 1.15 -18.62 -6.89
CA TYR A 307 -0.14 -18.10 -7.31
C TYR A 307 -0.54 -16.90 -6.50
N TYR A 308 -1.20 -15.94 -7.16
CA TYR A 308 -1.63 -14.68 -6.56
C TYR A 308 -3.05 -14.34 -6.99
N PRO A 309 -3.89 -13.79 -6.10
CA PRO A 309 -5.22 -13.32 -6.48
C PRO A 309 -5.14 -12.09 -7.38
N ALA A 310 -6.23 -11.81 -8.11
CA ALA A 310 -6.39 -10.60 -8.89
C ALA A 310 -6.27 -9.34 -8.02
N CYS A 311 -5.71 -8.26 -8.57
CA CYS A 311 -5.55 -7.04 -7.80
C CYS A 311 -6.91 -6.35 -7.56
N ARG A 312 -7.15 -5.90 -6.32
CA ARG A 312 -8.40 -5.22 -5.96
C ARG A 312 -8.43 -3.75 -6.39
N GLY A 313 -7.28 -3.14 -6.71
CA GLY A 313 -7.22 -1.73 -7.09
C GLY A 313 -7.59 -1.45 -8.54
N LYS A 314 -7.10 -2.25 -9.48
CA LYS A 314 -7.31 -2.06 -10.92
C LYS A 314 -8.32 -3.04 -11.51
N CYS A 315 -8.22 -4.33 -11.12
CA CYS A 315 -8.99 -5.39 -11.75
C CYS A 315 -10.39 -5.57 -11.17
N LEU A 316 -10.61 -5.20 -9.90
CA LEU A 316 -11.89 -5.46 -9.22
C LEU A 316 -13.12 -4.90 -9.96
N PRO A 317 -13.18 -3.60 -10.33
CA PRO A 317 -14.34 -3.07 -11.05
C PRO A 317 -14.53 -3.73 -12.42
N ILE A 318 -13.43 -4.00 -13.11
CA ILE A 318 -13.43 -4.61 -14.45
C ILE A 318 -13.97 -6.03 -14.39
N LEU A 319 -13.40 -6.87 -13.51
CA LEU A 319 -13.76 -8.27 -13.40
C LEU A 319 -15.18 -8.47 -12.88
N ARG A 320 -15.64 -7.64 -11.94
CA ARG A 320 -17.04 -7.64 -11.49
C ARG A 320 -17.99 -7.40 -12.65
N TRP A 321 -17.72 -6.40 -13.46
CA TRP A 321 -18.55 -6.11 -14.62
C TRP A 321 -18.45 -7.21 -15.69
N MET A 322 -17.26 -7.74 -15.96
CA MET A 322 -17.05 -8.80 -16.95
C MET A 322 -17.69 -10.12 -16.56
N LEU A 323 -17.66 -10.50 -15.27
CA LEU A 323 -18.25 -11.74 -14.75
C LEU A 323 -19.78 -11.64 -14.58
N GLY A 324 -20.34 -10.43 -14.47
CA GLY A 324 -21.80 -10.20 -14.36
C GLY A 324 -22.40 -10.86 -13.14
N SER A 325 -23.62 -11.39 -13.29
CA SER A 325 -24.39 -12.08 -12.23
C SER A 325 -23.92 -13.53 -11.98
N THR A 326 -22.71 -13.90 -12.38
CA THR A 326 -22.15 -15.21 -12.01
C THR A 326 -21.82 -15.25 -10.51
N PRO A 327 -21.78 -16.43 -9.86
CA PRO A 327 -21.39 -16.53 -8.45
C PRO A 327 -20.06 -15.87 -8.11
N ALA A 328 -19.16 -15.77 -9.09
CA ALA A 328 -17.89 -15.04 -8.98
C ALA A 328 -18.03 -13.51 -9.12
N GLY A 329 -19.13 -13.00 -9.66
CA GLY A 329 -19.48 -11.58 -9.75
C GLY A 329 -20.15 -11.04 -8.49
N ASP A 330 -20.89 -11.89 -7.78
CA ASP A 330 -21.53 -11.57 -6.48
C ASP A 330 -20.50 -11.69 -5.35
N HIS A 331 -19.65 -10.69 -5.24
CA HIS A 331 -18.63 -10.70 -4.19
C HIS A 331 -19.20 -10.35 -2.81
N PRO A 332 -18.71 -11.05 -1.74
CA PRO A 332 -19.04 -10.72 -0.34
C PRO A 332 -18.62 -9.30 0.09
N SER A 333 -17.88 -8.56 -0.77
CA SER A 333 -17.46 -7.19 -0.45
C SER A 333 -18.58 -6.15 -0.49
N GLU A 334 -19.79 -6.49 -1.00
CA GLU A 334 -21.03 -5.70 -0.80
C GLU A 334 -21.84 -6.16 0.40
N ARG A 335 -21.54 -7.33 0.97
CA ARG A 335 -22.00 -7.58 2.34
C ARG A 335 -21.30 -6.56 3.21
N SER A 336 -22.06 -5.71 3.85
CA SER A 336 -21.57 -4.84 4.91
C SER A 336 -20.71 -5.69 5.83
N VAL A 337 -19.37 -5.54 5.78
CA VAL A 337 -18.48 -6.28 6.67
C VAL A 337 -18.88 -5.82 8.07
N GLU A 338 -19.56 -6.71 8.79
CA GLU A 338 -19.95 -6.42 10.16
C GLU A 338 -18.69 -6.36 11.01
N VAL A 339 -18.50 -5.23 11.70
CA VAL A 339 -17.42 -5.03 12.66
C VAL A 339 -18.06 -5.04 14.04
N PRO A 340 -18.02 -6.19 14.76
CA PRO A 340 -18.65 -6.31 16.06
C PRO A 340 -18.05 -5.34 17.07
N ILE A 341 -18.90 -4.65 17.82
CA ILE A 341 -18.48 -3.81 18.96
C ILE A 341 -18.31 -4.71 20.19
N LEU A 342 -17.12 -4.68 20.77
CA LEU A 342 -16.79 -5.40 22.00
C LEU A 342 -17.04 -4.56 23.24
N TYR A 343 -16.82 -3.25 23.14
CA TYR A 343 -17.06 -2.29 24.20
C TYR A 343 -17.30 -0.90 23.62
N GLU A 344 -18.20 -0.14 24.20
CA GLU A 344 -18.46 1.25 23.84
C GLU A 344 -18.89 2.08 25.04
N ASP A 345 -18.37 3.32 25.13
CA ASP A 345 -18.83 4.37 26.02
C ASP A 345 -18.72 5.76 25.36
N ASP A 346 -18.77 6.85 26.14
CA ASP A 346 -18.66 8.21 25.62
C ASP A 346 -17.25 8.58 25.13
N ASP A 347 -16.19 7.89 25.60
CA ASP A 347 -14.81 8.25 25.35
C ASP A 347 -14.16 7.38 24.28
N MET A 348 -14.59 6.12 24.15
CA MET A 348 -13.92 5.14 23.30
C MET A 348 -14.86 4.06 22.79
N VAL A 349 -14.40 3.36 21.77
CA VAL A 349 -15.03 2.15 21.22
C VAL A 349 -13.94 1.12 20.91
N ALA A 350 -14.18 -0.12 21.27
CA ALA A 350 -13.35 -1.27 20.91
C ALA A 350 -14.16 -2.24 20.05
N VAL A 351 -13.57 -2.73 18.99
CA VAL A 351 -14.22 -3.61 18.02
C VAL A 351 -13.41 -4.88 17.79
N ASP A 352 -14.08 -5.94 17.36
CA ASP A 352 -13.42 -7.14 16.82
C ASP A 352 -13.18 -6.95 15.33
N LYS A 353 -11.94 -6.63 14.96
CA LYS A 353 -11.57 -6.45 13.55
C LYS A 353 -11.52 -7.80 12.83
N PRO A 354 -12.27 -8.03 11.77
CA PRO A 354 -12.13 -9.24 10.96
C PRO A 354 -10.75 -9.29 10.26
N ALA A 355 -10.28 -10.53 9.99
CA ALA A 355 -9.10 -10.72 9.15
C ALA A 355 -9.37 -10.22 7.73
N GLY A 356 -8.35 -9.67 7.07
CA GLY A 356 -8.47 -9.14 5.71
C GLY A 356 -8.95 -7.70 5.61
N LEU A 357 -9.62 -7.15 6.64
CA LEU A 357 -10.06 -5.75 6.65
C LEU A 357 -8.91 -4.82 7.10
N LEU A 358 -8.76 -3.68 6.44
CA LEU A 358 -7.81 -2.64 6.85
C LEU A 358 -8.25 -1.97 8.17
N SER A 359 -7.30 -1.52 9.00
CA SER A 359 -7.61 -0.67 10.16
C SER A 359 -7.95 0.77 9.75
N LEU A 360 -7.22 1.31 8.78
CA LEU A 360 -7.38 2.64 8.17
C LEU A 360 -7.46 2.51 6.65
N PRO A 361 -8.13 3.46 5.96
CA PRO A 361 -8.17 3.44 4.50
C PRO A 361 -6.78 3.43 3.87
N GLY A 362 -6.57 2.58 2.88
CA GLY A 362 -5.39 2.55 2.02
C GLY A 362 -5.54 3.42 0.78
N ILE A 363 -4.51 3.44 -0.06
CA ILE A 363 -4.54 4.18 -1.34
C ILE A 363 -5.53 3.51 -2.31
N ALA A 364 -5.44 2.19 -2.45
CA ALA A 364 -6.25 1.41 -3.39
C ALA A 364 -7.55 0.89 -2.76
N GLU A 365 -7.55 0.54 -1.48
CA GLU A 365 -8.71 0.02 -0.76
C GLU A 365 -9.13 1.02 0.30
N LYS A 366 -10.35 1.54 0.17
CA LYS A 366 -10.90 2.55 1.10
C LYS A 366 -11.74 1.95 2.21
N GLN A 367 -12.26 0.71 2.04
CA GLN A 367 -12.99 0.03 3.10
C GLN A 367 -12.04 -0.38 4.23
N SER A 368 -12.37 0.01 5.42
CA SER A 368 -11.55 -0.21 6.62
C SER A 368 -12.45 -0.17 7.86
N VAL A 369 -11.93 -0.66 8.99
CA VAL A 369 -12.65 -0.50 10.27
C VAL A 369 -12.98 0.97 10.51
N TRP A 370 -12.02 1.88 10.28
CA TRP A 370 -12.26 3.30 10.47
C TRP A 370 -13.37 3.84 9.58
N SER A 371 -13.41 3.49 8.29
CA SER A 371 -14.45 4.00 7.38
C SER A 371 -15.84 3.46 7.73
N ILE A 372 -15.95 2.20 8.16
CA ILE A 372 -17.20 1.60 8.62
C ILE A 372 -17.69 2.28 9.91
N MET A 373 -16.78 2.49 10.86
CA MET A 373 -17.12 3.15 12.12
C MET A 373 -17.40 4.64 11.92
N ALA A 374 -16.69 5.34 11.02
CA ALA A 374 -16.99 6.72 10.66
C ALA A 374 -18.41 6.87 10.06
N GLN A 375 -18.84 5.90 9.24
CA GLN A 375 -20.20 5.87 8.72
C GLN A 375 -21.23 5.59 9.81
N ARG A 376 -20.93 4.69 10.76
CA ARG A 376 -21.79 4.40 11.91
C ARG A 376 -22.00 5.61 12.83
N TYR A 377 -20.99 6.48 12.94
CA TYR A 377 -21.02 7.70 13.75
C TYR A 377 -21.18 8.97 12.88
N ALA A 378 -21.86 8.88 11.72
CA ALA A 378 -22.00 9.99 10.78
C ALA A 378 -22.66 11.24 11.41
N ASP A 379 -23.59 11.06 12.35
CA ASP A 379 -24.29 12.14 13.07
C ASP A 379 -23.45 12.73 14.23
N THR A 380 -22.29 12.17 14.51
CA THR A 380 -21.36 12.61 15.56
C THR A 380 -19.95 12.75 14.99
N ALA A 381 -18.91 12.81 15.83
CA ALA A 381 -17.53 12.83 15.33
C ALA A 381 -17.04 11.40 15.02
N ALA A 382 -16.42 11.20 13.85
CA ALA A 382 -15.79 9.94 13.48
C ALA A 382 -14.74 9.51 14.54
N PRO A 383 -14.65 8.22 14.90
CA PRO A 383 -13.70 7.73 15.87
C PRO A 383 -12.25 8.00 15.48
N LEU A 384 -11.43 8.28 16.47
CA LEU A 384 -10.02 8.62 16.31
C LEU A 384 -9.14 7.38 16.59
N MET A 385 -8.28 7.04 15.65
CA MET A 385 -7.38 5.89 15.79
C MET A 385 -6.31 6.15 16.86
N VAL A 386 -6.06 5.16 17.70
CA VAL A 386 -5.00 5.18 18.74
C VAL A 386 -3.90 4.16 18.45
N HIS A 387 -4.24 3.05 17.78
CA HIS A 387 -3.31 2.06 17.26
C HIS A 387 -3.89 1.38 16.01
N ARG A 388 -3.13 0.45 15.42
CA ARG A 388 -3.57 -0.31 14.24
C ARG A 388 -3.17 -1.78 14.34
N LEU A 389 -3.96 -2.63 13.69
CA LEU A 389 -3.61 -4.00 13.35
C LEU A 389 -3.26 -4.09 11.86
N ASP A 390 -2.43 -5.05 11.49
CA ASP A 390 -2.16 -5.37 10.08
C ASP A 390 -3.43 -5.88 9.40
N GLN A 391 -3.55 -5.71 8.09
CA GLN A 391 -4.74 -6.10 7.33
C GLN A 391 -5.14 -7.58 7.60
N PRO A 392 -4.22 -8.57 7.51
CA PRO A 392 -4.59 -9.97 7.71
C PRO A 392 -4.79 -10.36 9.18
N THR A 393 -4.41 -9.52 10.16
CA THR A 393 -4.57 -9.76 11.59
C THR A 393 -5.99 -9.43 12.02
N SER A 394 -6.63 -10.30 12.80
CA SER A 394 -7.95 -10.07 13.42
C SER A 394 -7.86 -9.74 14.90
N GLY A 395 -8.98 -9.34 15.53
CA GLY A 395 -9.14 -9.15 16.96
C GLY A 395 -9.29 -7.71 17.41
N VAL A 396 -9.06 -7.46 18.70
CA VAL A 396 -9.38 -6.20 19.38
C VAL A 396 -8.66 -5.00 18.74
N LEU A 397 -9.44 -4.04 18.25
CA LEU A 397 -8.97 -2.74 17.78
C LEU A 397 -9.67 -1.63 18.57
N LEU A 398 -8.89 -0.79 19.26
CA LEU A 398 -9.36 0.29 20.10
C LEU A 398 -9.31 1.63 19.36
N MET A 399 -10.36 2.43 19.48
CA MET A 399 -10.48 3.78 18.93
C MET A 399 -11.02 4.73 20.00
N ALA A 400 -10.62 5.99 19.95
CA ALA A 400 -11.17 7.03 20.83
C ALA A 400 -12.33 7.76 20.14
N LYS A 401 -13.33 8.19 20.91
CA LYS A 401 -14.45 9.02 20.43
C LYS A 401 -14.18 10.51 20.65
N THR A 402 -13.24 10.87 21.52
CA THR A 402 -12.87 12.26 21.82
C THR A 402 -11.36 12.50 21.66
N LYS A 403 -10.97 13.73 21.32
CA LYS A 403 -9.54 14.11 21.27
C LYS A 403 -8.82 14.00 22.62
N ALA A 404 -9.54 14.18 23.72
CA ALA A 404 -8.99 14.02 25.06
C ALA A 404 -8.64 12.54 25.34
N ALA A 405 -9.59 11.64 25.05
CA ALA A 405 -9.38 10.20 25.16
C ALA A 405 -8.27 9.71 24.24
N GLN A 406 -8.21 10.22 22.99
CA GLN A 406 -7.14 9.87 22.05
C GLN A 406 -5.76 10.20 22.62
N ARG A 407 -5.57 11.42 23.14
CA ARG A 407 -4.28 11.83 23.74
C ARG A 407 -3.88 10.97 24.93
N GLN A 408 -4.83 10.63 25.82
CA GLN A 408 -4.56 9.80 26.98
C GLN A 408 -4.20 8.36 26.59
N LEU A 409 -4.94 7.76 25.68
CA LEU A 409 -4.65 6.42 25.17
C LEU A 409 -3.31 6.38 24.41
N GLN A 410 -3.03 7.35 23.52
CA GLN A 410 -1.74 7.43 22.82
C GLN A 410 -0.57 7.59 23.79
N ARG A 411 -0.73 8.35 24.87
CA ARG A 411 0.29 8.45 25.93
C ARG A 411 0.60 7.08 26.54
N GLN A 412 -0.41 6.28 26.88
CA GLN A 412 -0.23 4.93 27.43
C GLN A 412 0.46 3.99 26.41
N PHE A 413 0.13 4.10 25.12
CA PHE A 413 0.83 3.34 24.07
C PHE A 413 2.31 3.74 23.97
N MET A 414 2.62 5.05 24.02
CA MET A 414 4.00 5.55 23.98
C MET A 414 4.80 5.17 25.23
N ALA A 415 4.16 5.15 26.40
CA ALA A 415 4.77 4.76 27.68
C ALA A 415 4.87 3.24 27.86
N HIS A 416 4.40 2.44 26.88
CA HIS A 416 4.33 0.98 26.96
C HIS A 416 3.50 0.44 28.14
N GLU A 417 2.54 1.21 28.63
CA GLU A 417 1.63 0.85 29.73
C GLU A 417 0.48 -0.06 29.25
N VAL A 418 0.19 -0.05 27.93
CA VAL A 418 -0.82 -0.90 27.32
C VAL A 418 -0.28 -2.33 27.15
N ARG A 419 -0.95 -3.29 27.81
CA ARG A 419 -0.63 -4.71 27.66
C ARG A 419 -1.48 -5.33 26.55
N LYS A 420 -0.85 -6.08 25.67
CA LYS A 420 -1.49 -6.74 24.51
C LYS A 420 -1.18 -8.22 24.56
N ARG A 421 -2.17 -9.05 24.31
CA ARG A 421 -2.01 -10.49 24.14
C ARG A 421 -2.56 -10.88 22.78
N TYR A 422 -1.75 -11.58 22.00
CA TYR A 422 -2.12 -12.17 20.73
C TYR A 422 -2.04 -13.68 20.84
N VAL A 423 -2.85 -14.39 20.05
CA VAL A 423 -2.74 -15.82 19.86
C VAL A 423 -2.40 -16.10 18.40
N ALA A 424 -1.51 -17.05 18.17
CA ALA A 424 -1.15 -17.50 16.82
C ALA A 424 -1.00 -19.02 16.74
N LEU A 425 -1.31 -19.59 15.56
CA LEU A 425 -0.88 -20.94 15.19
C LEU A 425 0.34 -20.84 14.27
N LEU A 426 1.35 -21.64 14.53
CA LEU A 426 2.58 -21.69 13.74
C LEU A 426 2.52 -22.81 12.70
N GLU A 427 3.36 -22.72 11.66
CA GLU A 427 3.37 -23.70 10.55
C GLU A 427 3.79 -25.11 10.99
N ARG A 428 4.66 -25.23 12.00
CA ARG A 428 5.19 -26.51 12.50
C ARG A 428 4.66 -26.81 13.90
N GLU A 429 4.74 -28.07 14.27
CA GLU A 429 4.26 -28.57 15.57
C GLU A 429 5.15 -28.17 16.76
N SER A 430 6.41 -27.82 16.49
CA SER A 430 7.39 -27.48 17.54
C SER A 430 8.33 -26.36 17.12
N VAL A 431 9.02 -25.80 18.08
CA VAL A 431 10.19 -24.93 17.93
C VAL A 431 11.43 -25.74 18.22
N GLY A 432 12.53 -25.52 17.49
CA GLY A 432 13.79 -26.21 17.73
C GLY A 432 14.33 -26.01 19.15
N ILE A 433 14.98 -27.03 19.71
CA ILE A 433 15.54 -26.98 21.08
C ILE A 433 16.53 -25.82 21.23
N GLU A 434 17.41 -25.62 20.24
CA GLU A 434 18.37 -24.49 20.23
C GLU A 434 17.69 -23.13 20.31
N GLN A 435 16.54 -22.94 19.63
CA GLN A 435 15.75 -21.71 19.73
C GLN A 435 15.16 -21.55 21.12
N LEU A 436 14.62 -22.63 21.70
CA LEU A 436 14.04 -22.58 23.05
C LEU A 436 15.10 -22.23 24.09
N GLU A 437 16.28 -22.86 24.06
CA GLU A 437 17.40 -22.56 24.96
C GLU A 437 17.88 -21.13 24.84
N ARG A 438 18.08 -20.64 23.61
CA ARG A 438 18.52 -19.27 23.35
C ARG A 438 17.53 -18.20 23.82
N LEU A 439 16.23 -18.45 23.70
CA LEU A 439 15.17 -17.50 24.05
C LEU A 439 14.73 -17.61 25.52
N SER A 440 15.10 -18.69 26.20
CA SER A 440 14.79 -18.91 27.62
C SER A 440 15.77 -18.16 28.52
N HIS A 441 15.40 -16.94 28.89
CA HIS A 441 16.17 -16.16 29.87
C HIS A 441 15.67 -16.39 31.31
N GLY A 442 15.54 -17.64 31.75
CA GLY A 442 15.40 -18.03 33.17
C GLY A 442 14.15 -17.58 33.93
N ALA A 443 13.17 -16.98 33.32
CA ALA A 443 11.95 -16.55 33.98
C ALA A 443 10.86 -17.63 33.88
N ALA A 444 10.63 -18.35 34.96
CA ALA A 444 9.46 -19.19 35.12
C ALA A 444 8.22 -18.31 35.36
N ALA A 445 7.20 -18.42 34.49
CA ALA A 445 5.88 -17.90 34.76
C ALA A 445 4.99 -19.02 35.32
N PRO A 446 3.88 -18.70 36.03
CA PRO A 446 2.98 -19.72 36.60
C PRO A 446 2.44 -20.72 35.55
N ASP A 447 2.37 -20.30 34.28
CA ASP A 447 1.80 -21.07 33.16
C ASP A 447 2.85 -21.59 32.15
N GLY A 448 4.14 -21.70 32.54
CA GLY A 448 5.24 -22.21 31.71
C GLY A 448 6.32 -21.16 31.36
N PRO A 449 7.43 -21.55 30.71
CA PRO A 449 8.56 -20.67 30.46
C PRO A 449 8.17 -19.56 29.45
N LEU A 450 8.51 -18.32 29.81
CA LEU A 450 8.32 -17.15 28.95
C LEU A 450 9.59 -16.92 28.12
N LEU A 451 9.51 -17.17 26.83
CA LEU A 451 10.58 -16.88 25.88
C LEU A 451 10.60 -15.38 25.56
N THR A 452 11.77 -14.80 25.32
CA THR A 452 11.91 -13.39 24.94
C THR A 452 12.63 -13.27 23.60
N ILE A 453 11.99 -12.60 22.64
CA ILE A 453 12.56 -12.26 21.34
C ILE A 453 12.84 -10.76 21.34
N ASP A 454 14.11 -10.39 21.29
CA ASP A 454 14.57 -9.00 21.16
C ASP A 454 15.36 -8.86 19.86
N LEU A 455 14.66 -8.54 18.78
CA LEU A 455 15.21 -8.43 17.44
C LEU A 455 14.76 -7.11 16.82
N PRO A 456 15.67 -6.15 16.62
CA PRO A 456 15.33 -4.86 16.03
C PRO A 456 14.87 -4.99 14.58
N LEU A 457 13.81 -4.25 14.23
CA LEU A 457 13.15 -4.36 12.94
C LEU A 457 13.35 -3.11 12.09
N TRP A 458 13.78 -3.32 10.86
CA TRP A 458 13.92 -2.29 9.85
C TRP A 458 12.98 -2.53 8.67
N GLY A 459 12.53 -1.42 8.10
CA GLY A 459 11.69 -1.46 6.88
C GLY A 459 12.42 -0.81 5.75
N ASP A 460 13.01 -1.62 4.87
CA ASP A 460 13.65 -1.13 3.67
C ASP A 460 12.62 -0.41 2.78
N PRO A 461 12.83 0.87 2.45
CA PRO A 461 11.96 1.58 1.51
C PRO A 461 11.86 0.92 0.13
N LEU A 462 12.91 0.19 -0.28
CA LEU A 462 12.99 -0.50 -1.57
C LEU A 462 12.33 -1.89 -1.55
N ASN A 463 12.08 -2.46 -0.35
CA ASN A 463 11.49 -3.79 -0.18
C ASN A 463 10.15 -3.77 0.57
N ARG A 464 9.30 -2.77 0.35
CA ARG A 464 7.96 -2.73 0.94
C ARG A 464 7.07 -3.85 0.38
N PRO A 465 6.20 -4.48 1.20
CA PRO A 465 5.87 -4.17 2.60
C PRO A 465 6.75 -4.87 3.65
N TYR A 466 7.81 -5.58 3.25
CA TYR A 466 8.62 -6.41 4.14
C TYR A 466 9.29 -5.63 5.27
N ARG A 467 9.50 -6.35 6.37
CA ARG A 467 10.35 -5.96 7.49
C ARG A 467 11.41 -7.04 7.69
N CYS A 468 12.63 -6.64 8.00
CA CYS A 468 13.73 -7.55 8.30
C CYS A 468 14.33 -7.22 9.66
N VAL A 469 15.03 -8.18 10.22
CA VAL A 469 15.88 -7.98 11.39
C VAL A 469 17.17 -7.28 10.94
N ASP A 470 17.48 -6.14 11.55
CA ASP A 470 18.68 -5.36 11.23
C ASP A 470 19.17 -4.69 12.52
N ALA A 471 20.36 -5.07 12.97
CA ALA A 471 20.91 -4.61 14.25
C ALA A 471 21.38 -3.13 14.20
N GLU A 472 21.72 -2.62 13.00
CA GLU A 472 22.26 -1.27 12.86
C GLU A 472 21.18 -0.23 12.57
N ARG A 473 20.25 -0.56 11.68
CA ARG A 473 19.19 0.37 11.19
C ARG A 473 17.83 0.09 11.80
N GLY A 474 17.68 -1.06 12.46
CA GLY A 474 16.42 -1.53 13.03
C GLY A 474 16.00 -0.73 14.26
N LYS A 475 14.69 -0.55 14.40
CA LYS A 475 14.10 0.00 15.63
C LYS A 475 13.88 -1.13 16.62
N ALA A 476 14.22 -0.93 17.89
CA ALA A 476 14.02 -1.90 18.97
C ALA A 476 12.62 -2.51 18.94
N ALA A 477 12.55 -3.83 19.00
CA ALA A 477 11.32 -4.59 18.97
C ALA A 477 11.44 -5.81 19.88
N VAL A 478 10.59 -5.88 20.90
CA VAL A 478 10.62 -6.92 21.93
C VAL A 478 9.26 -7.61 22.02
N THR A 479 9.26 -8.95 21.96
CA THR A 479 8.07 -9.79 22.11
C THR A 479 8.35 -10.90 23.12
N LYS A 480 7.48 -11.03 24.13
CA LYS A 480 7.47 -12.21 24.99
C LYS A 480 6.54 -13.27 24.39
N VAL A 481 6.93 -14.54 24.50
CA VAL A 481 6.21 -15.67 23.91
C VAL A 481 5.97 -16.73 24.96
N GLN A 482 4.75 -17.23 25.02
CA GLN A 482 4.35 -18.38 25.83
C GLN A 482 3.85 -19.49 24.90
N LEU A 483 4.36 -20.69 25.06
CA LEU A 483 3.87 -21.86 24.35
C LEU A 483 2.54 -22.30 24.98
N LEU A 484 1.55 -22.54 24.14
CA LEU A 484 0.24 -23.05 24.53
C LEU A 484 0.05 -24.49 24.07
N GLU A 485 -1.01 -25.14 24.55
CA GLU A 485 -1.42 -26.46 24.06
C GLU A 485 -1.57 -26.46 22.54
N PRO A 486 -1.00 -27.46 21.84
CA PRO A 486 -1.12 -27.57 20.39
C PRO A 486 -2.57 -27.67 19.93
N CYS A 487 -2.85 -27.14 18.74
CA CYS A 487 -4.16 -27.19 18.12
C CYS A 487 -4.05 -27.74 16.69
N GLY A 488 -4.77 -28.83 16.38
CA GLY A 488 -4.79 -29.41 15.04
C GLY A 488 -3.42 -29.83 14.50
N GLY A 489 -2.51 -30.37 15.35
CA GLY A 489 -1.14 -30.74 14.98
C GLY A 489 -0.23 -29.53 14.71
N ARG A 490 -0.58 -28.35 15.22
CA ARG A 490 0.17 -27.10 15.06
C ARG A 490 0.52 -26.52 16.43
N LEU A 491 1.70 -25.91 16.55
CA LEU A 491 2.07 -25.20 17.76
C LEU A 491 1.24 -23.92 17.91
N ARG A 492 0.56 -23.80 19.05
CA ARG A 492 -0.18 -22.59 19.42
C ARG A 492 0.66 -21.76 20.40
N VAL A 493 0.71 -20.45 20.19
CA VAL A 493 1.50 -19.54 21.04
C VAL A 493 0.70 -18.32 21.44
N ALA A 494 0.95 -17.84 22.67
CA ALA A 494 0.56 -16.49 23.09
C ALA A 494 1.75 -15.54 22.93
N LEU A 495 1.51 -14.39 22.33
CA LEU A 495 2.51 -13.38 22.01
C LEU A 495 2.17 -12.07 22.73
N TYR A 496 3.12 -11.54 23.48
CA TYR A 496 2.99 -10.32 24.28
C TYR A 496 3.99 -9.27 23.77
N PRO A 497 3.61 -8.46 22.74
CA PRO A 497 4.51 -7.44 22.20
C PRO A 497 4.64 -6.26 23.17
N LEU A 498 5.86 -6.01 23.67
CA LEU A 498 6.19 -4.84 24.50
C LEU A 498 6.31 -3.58 23.64
N THR A 499 6.69 -3.73 22.41
CA THR A 499 6.74 -2.68 21.36
C THR A 499 5.64 -2.90 20.33
N GLY A 500 5.52 -2.02 19.33
CA GLY A 500 4.46 -2.10 18.31
C GLY A 500 4.98 -1.79 16.90
N ARG A 501 6.00 -2.52 16.41
CA ARG A 501 6.53 -2.33 15.06
C ARG A 501 5.67 -3.05 14.04
N THR A 502 5.63 -2.49 12.83
CA THR A 502 4.92 -3.13 11.70
C THR A 502 5.46 -4.54 11.48
N HIS A 503 4.58 -5.51 11.33
CA HIS A 503 4.86 -6.94 11.16
C HIS A 503 5.69 -7.58 12.28
N GLN A 504 5.81 -6.94 13.45
CA GLN A 504 6.70 -7.40 14.53
C GLN A 504 6.50 -8.88 14.87
N LEU A 505 5.28 -9.28 15.19
CA LEU A 505 4.99 -10.66 15.60
C LEU A 505 5.25 -11.66 14.47
N ARG A 506 4.95 -11.28 13.23
CA ARG A 506 5.16 -12.10 12.04
C ARG A 506 6.64 -12.37 11.80
N VAL A 507 7.48 -11.33 11.84
CA VAL A 507 8.94 -11.47 11.67
C VAL A 507 9.56 -12.21 12.85
N HIS A 508 9.17 -11.90 14.08
CA HIS A 508 9.71 -12.56 15.28
C HIS A 508 9.40 -14.06 15.29
N CYS A 509 8.24 -14.49 14.82
CA CYS A 509 7.94 -15.92 14.66
C CYS A 509 8.73 -16.56 13.53
N ALA A 510 8.86 -15.91 12.38
CA ALA A 510 9.46 -16.48 11.18
C ALA A 510 11.00 -16.51 11.21
N HIS A 511 11.63 -15.48 11.78
CA HIS A 511 13.08 -15.31 11.71
C HIS A 511 13.84 -16.40 12.49
N SER A 512 14.96 -16.87 11.94
CA SER A 512 15.78 -17.95 12.54
C SER A 512 16.34 -17.59 13.92
N LEU A 513 16.60 -16.31 14.19
CA LEU A 513 16.98 -15.82 15.52
C LEU A 513 15.77 -15.63 16.48
N GLY A 514 14.54 -15.66 15.98
CA GLY A 514 13.30 -15.72 16.74
C GLY A 514 12.84 -17.15 16.94
N LEU A 515 11.54 -17.45 16.70
CA LEU A 515 11.05 -18.83 16.82
C LEU A 515 11.48 -19.74 15.68
N GLY A 516 11.91 -19.20 14.54
CA GLY A 516 12.23 -19.97 13.33
C GLY A 516 11.04 -20.78 12.79
N ASN A 517 9.83 -20.42 13.20
CA ASN A 517 8.58 -21.10 12.84
C ASN A 517 7.52 -20.04 12.50
N PRO A 518 7.27 -19.78 11.19
CA PRO A 518 6.33 -18.76 10.76
C PRO A 518 4.90 -19.00 11.25
N ILE A 519 4.12 -17.93 11.30
CA ILE A 519 2.69 -18.03 11.58
C ILE A 519 1.98 -18.66 10.37
N LEU A 520 1.09 -19.62 10.62
CA LEU A 520 0.33 -20.29 9.58
C LEU A 520 -0.48 -19.29 8.74
N GLY A 521 -0.38 -19.42 7.41
CA GLY A 521 -1.04 -18.53 6.45
C GLY A 521 -0.39 -17.15 6.31
N ASP A 522 0.84 -16.98 6.80
CA ASP A 522 1.60 -15.75 6.56
C ASP A 522 2.14 -15.73 5.12
N ASN A 523 1.50 -14.94 4.27
CA ASN A 523 1.85 -14.81 2.86
C ASN A 523 3.16 -14.04 2.59
N LEU A 524 3.75 -13.39 3.61
CA LEU A 524 5.00 -12.63 3.46
C LEU A 524 6.20 -13.39 4.05
N TYR A 525 6.03 -14.03 5.19
CA TYR A 525 7.15 -14.63 5.95
C TYR A 525 7.02 -16.15 6.11
N GLY A 526 5.87 -16.73 5.73
CA GLY A 526 5.57 -18.15 5.81
C GLY A 526 5.75 -18.90 4.51
N SER A 527 5.58 -20.22 4.57
CA SER A 527 5.67 -21.14 3.45
C SER A 527 4.39 -21.95 3.23
N VAL A 528 3.52 -22.03 4.23
CA VAL A 528 2.28 -22.81 4.19
C VAL A 528 1.08 -21.90 3.94
N ALA A 529 0.41 -22.11 2.81
CA ALA A 529 -0.83 -21.40 2.49
C ALA A 529 -1.97 -21.87 3.41
N ALA A 530 -2.81 -20.92 3.85
CA ALA A 530 -4.01 -21.19 4.62
C ALA A 530 -5.10 -20.15 4.30
N SER A 531 -6.33 -20.42 4.73
CA SER A 531 -7.49 -19.55 4.46
C SER A 531 -7.37 -18.14 5.05
N ARG A 532 -6.48 -17.95 6.04
CA ARG A 532 -6.20 -16.66 6.68
C ARG A 532 -4.83 -16.68 7.34
N LEU A 533 -4.35 -15.49 7.75
CA LEU A 533 -3.28 -15.40 8.73
C LEU A 533 -3.83 -15.81 10.11
N TYR A 534 -3.28 -16.86 10.72
CA TYR A 534 -3.65 -17.37 12.03
C TYR A 534 -2.97 -16.56 13.14
N LEU A 535 -3.25 -15.24 13.14
CA LEU A 535 -2.82 -14.27 14.16
C LEU A 535 -4.03 -13.44 14.59
N HIS A 536 -4.30 -13.45 15.89
CA HIS A 536 -5.45 -12.78 16.48
C HIS A 536 -5.04 -11.94 17.71
N ALA A 537 -5.43 -10.68 17.74
CA ALA A 537 -5.30 -9.78 18.88
C ALA A 537 -6.39 -10.12 19.90
N GLU A 538 -6.11 -11.09 20.79
CA GLU A 538 -7.09 -11.65 21.71
C GLU A 538 -7.50 -10.65 22.79
N SER A 539 -6.56 -9.90 23.38
CA SER A 539 -6.92 -8.94 24.42
C SER A 539 -5.99 -7.73 24.48
N ILE A 540 -6.56 -6.64 25.00
CA ILE A 540 -5.85 -5.39 25.28
C ILE A 540 -6.23 -4.90 26.69
N SER A 541 -5.21 -4.56 27.51
CA SER A 541 -5.41 -4.00 28.85
C SER A 541 -4.76 -2.61 28.93
N PHE A 542 -5.51 -1.64 29.43
CA PHE A 542 -5.11 -0.23 29.53
C PHE A 542 -5.90 0.47 30.62
N ASP A 543 -5.53 1.70 30.97
CA ASP A 543 -6.30 2.52 31.89
C ASP A 543 -7.32 3.36 31.12
N HIS A 544 -8.56 3.32 31.56
CA HIS A 544 -9.66 4.07 30.94
C HIS A 544 -9.32 5.56 30.87
N PRO A 545 -9.45 6.24 29.70
CA PRO A 545 -8.90 7.59 29.48
C PRO A 545 -9.51 8.68 30.37
N ARG A 546 -10.75 8.51 30.86
CA ARG A 546 -11.43 9.46 31.74
C ARG A 546 -11.28 9.09 33.21
N THR A 547 -11.49 7.80 33.54
CA THR A 547 -11.57 7.36 34.95
C THR A 547 -10.25 6.88 35.53
N GLY A 548 -9.25 6.59 34.70
CA GLY A 548 -7.98 5.99 35.12
C GLY A 548 -8.08 4.54 35.62
N LYS A 549 -9.27 3.95 35.58
CA LYS A 549 -9.48 2.58 36.06
C LYS A 549 -8.92 1.57 35.06
N ARG A 550 -8.14 0.59 35.54
CA ARG A 550 -7.61 -0.51 34.71
C ARG A 550 -8.74 -1.35 34.15
N MET A 551 -8.73 -1.61 32.85
CA MET A 551 -9.69 -2.47 32.17
C MET A 551 -9.03 -3.35 31.13
N THR A 552 -9.69 -4.47 30.82
CA THR A 552 -9.25 -5.41 29.77
C THR A 552 -10.43 -5.69 28.85
N ILE A 553 -10.20 -5.60 27.56
CA ILE A 553 -11.19 -5.95 26.52
C ILE A 553 -10.64 -7.14 25.74
N SER A 554 -11.49 -8.13 25.48
CA SER A 554 -11.10 -9.37 24.81
C SER A 554 -12.03 -9.69 23.63
N ALA A 555 -11.49 -10.32 22.60
CA ALA A 555 -12.19 -10.92 21.48
C ALA A 555 -11.97 -12.44 21.49
N PRO A 556 -12.97 -13.26 21.17
CA PRO A 556 -12.83 -14.70 21.12
C PRO A 556 -11.88 -15.10 19.98
N VAL A 557 -10.94 -16.02 20.28
CA VAL A 557 -9.99 -16.52 19.27
C VAL A 557 -10.76 -17.42 18.28
N PRO A 558 -10.75 -17.14 16.96
CA PRO A 558 -11.57 -17.86 15.98
C PRO A 558 -10.93 -19.16 15.45
N PHE A 559 -9.87 -19.69 16.11
CA PHE A 559 -9.15 -20.90 15.72
C PHE A 559 -8.47 -21.60 16.89
#